data_fa48523cdc7035a835900c0c252e7a09
#
_entry.id   fa48523cdc7035a835900c0c252e7a09
#
_cell.length_a   1.000
_cell.length_b   1.000
_cell.length_c   1.000
_cell.angle_alpha   90.00
_cell.angle_beta   90.00
_cell.angle_gamma   90.00
#
_symmetry.space_group_name_H-M   'P 1'
#
loop_
_entity.id
_entity.type
_entity.pdbx_description
1 polymer ?
#
loop_
_entity_poly.entity_id
_entity_poly.type
_entity_poly.pdbx_seq_one_letter_code
_entity_poly.pdbx_strand_id
1 'polypeptide(L)'
;LGHARLSIIDLEGGAQPMEAPDGRYAVTYNGELYNFRELRDDLEKRGHQFRTHSDTEVILTAYQEWGAACVERFRGMFAFAIADYAERKLFLARDHIGIKPLLYSNSGKRFSFASEFQALLTLPWVAEEKGLNQEALALYLRFGYIPDSSCGFSNIHKLAPAHRLLIDIDEPEAATPERYWQMEIDPDRTKSAEEWQEAIEQALKDSV
;
A
#
# COMPACT_ATOMS: atom_id res chain seq x y z
N LEU A 1 -0.04 4.14 -15.04
CA LEU A 1 0.85 4.06 -13.87
C LEU A 1 2.23 4.59 -14.23
N GLY A 2 2.96 5.15 -13.26
CA GLY A 2 4.35 5.60 -13.38
C GLY A 2 5.13 5.36 -12.09
N HIS A 3 6.46 5.18 -12.19
CA HIS A 3 7.31 4.93 -11.03
C HIS A 3 8.71 5.51 -11.24
N ALA A 4 9.24 6.16 -10.19
CA ALA A 4 10.64 6.54 -10.08
C ALA A 4 11.27 5.65 -8.99
N ARG A 5 12.06 4.65 -9.40
CA ARG A 5 12.54 3.56 -8.53
C ARG A 5 13.94 3.83 -7.98
N LEU A 6 14.10 3.68 -6.67
CA LEU A 6 15.39 3.36 -6.07
C LEU A 6 15.50 1.82 -6.03
N SER A 7 16.36 1.24 -6.88
CA SER A 7 16.47 -0.22 -7.03
C SER A 7 17.31 -0.83 -5.92
N ILE A 8 16.74 -1.77 -5.15
CA ILE A 8 17.42 -2.49 -4.06
C ILE A 8 17.45 -4.00 -4.37
N ILE A 9 16.29 -4.59 -4.70
CA ILE A 9 16.14 -6.01 -5.01
C ILE A 9 15.91 -6.16 -6.51
N ASP A 10 16.59 -7.11 -7.15
CA ASP A 10 16.48 -7.46 -8.58
C ASP A 10 16.51 -6.24 -9.51
N LEU A 11 17.72 -5.74 -9.75
CA LEU A 11 17.95 -4.51 -10.53
C LEU A 11 17.38 -4.57 -11.94
N GLU A 12 17.42 -5.74 -12.58
CA GLU A 12 16.98 -5.94 -13.97
C GLU A 12 15.51 -6.40 -14.05
N GLY A 13 15.10 -7.36 -13.20
CA GLY A 13 13.76 -7.95 -13.22
C GLY A 13 12.69 -7.13 -12.50
N GLY A 14 13.08 -6.17 -11.64
CA GLY A 14 12.15 -5.38 -10.85
C GLY A 14 11.70 -4.05 -11.50
N ALA A 15 11.75 -3.91 -12.81
CA ALA A 15 11.27 -2.69 -13.49
C ALA A 15 9.78 -2.44 -13.22
N GLN A 16 9.41 -1.15 -13.05
CA GLN A 16 8.02 -0.76 -12.75
C GLN A 16 7.57 0.40 -13.65
N PRO A 17 6.28 0.48 -14.02
CA PRO A 17 5.22 -0.47 -13.67
C PRO A 17 5.53 -1.87 -14.19
N MET A 18 5.26 -2.91 -13.34
CA MET A 18 5.42 -4.29 -13.76
C MET A 18 4.08 -4.83 -14.26
N GLU A 19 4.10 -5.42 -15.44
CA GLU A 19 2.89 -6.00 -16.06
C GLU A 19 2.88 -7.53 -15.91
N ALA A 20 1.68 -8.06 -15.69
CA ALA A 20 1.44 -9.49 -15.73
C ALA A 20 1.66 -10.03 -17.16
N PRO A 21 2.03 -11.33 -17.32
CA PRO A 21 2.30 -11.91 -18.64
C PRO A 21 1.16 -11.83 -19.63
N ASP A 22 -0.08 -11.86 -19.13
CA ASP A 22 -1.31 -11.77 -19.92
C ASP A 22 -1.74 -10.34 -20.25
N GLY A 23 -1.00 -9.33 -19.74
CA GLY A 23 -1.30 -7.91 -19.91
C GLY A 23 -2.55 -7.43 -19.16
N ARG A 24 -3.19 -8.28 -18.35
CA ARG A 24 -4.39 -7.91 -17.60
C ARG A 24 -4.09 -6.96 -16.44
N TYR A 25 -2.97 -7.15 -15.76
CA TYR A 25 -2.63 -6.40 -14.56
C TYR A 25 -1.33 -5.62 -14.72
N ALA A 26 -1.26 -4.48 -14.08
CA ALA A 26 -0.01 -3.75 -13.90
C ALA A 26 0.09 -3.24 -12.45
N VAL A 27 1.29 -3.33 -11.87
CA VAL A 27 1.56 -2.86 -10.50
C VAL A 27 2.62 -1.77 -10.48
N THR A 28 2.42 -0.78 -9.61
CA THR A 28 3.46 0.13 -9.14
C THR A 28 3.55 0.03 -7.63
N TYR A 29 4.76 -0.06 -7.09
CA TYR A 29 5.02 -0.43 -5.72
C TYR A 29 6.21 0.33 -5.14
N ASN A 30 6.02 0.92 -3.98
CA ASN A 30 7.04 1.54 -3.15
C ASN A 30 7.10 0.79 -1.82
N GLY A 31 8.16 0.04 -1.57
CA GLY A 31 8.27 -0.72 -0.33
C GLY A 31 9.23 -1.89 -0.39
N GLU A 32 9.06 -2.77 0.59
CA GLU A 32 9.75 -4.05 0.70
C GLU A 32 8.83 -5.05 1.40
N LEU A 33 8.55 -6.18 0.72
CA LEU A 33 7.73 -7.26 1.24
C LEU A 33 8.63 -8.31 1.91
N TYR A 34 8.71 -8.32 3.23
CA TYR A 34 9.67 -9.14 3.97
C TYR A 34 9.43 -10.63 3.81
N ASN A 35 8.17 -11.06 3.76
CA ASN A 35 7.80 -12.47 3.59
C ASN A 35 7.55 -12.88 2.12
N PHE A 36 8.15 -12.19 1.15
CA PHE A 36 7.93 -12.46 -0.27
C PHE A 36 8.35 -13.88 -0.68
N ARG A 37 9.38 -14.46 -0.05
CA ARG A 37 9.85 -15.82 -0.35
C ARG A 37 8.83 -16.87 0.06
N GLU A 38 8.27 -16.75 1.26
CA GLU A 38 7.23 -17.65 1.79
C GLU A 38 5.96 -17.58 0.94
N LEU A 39 5.55 -16.37 0.56
CA LEU A 39 4.40 -16.14 -0.32
C LEU A 39 4.64 -16.71 -1.72
N ARG A 40 5.85 -16.55 -2.25
CA ARG A 40 6.24 -17.13 -3.53
C ARG A 40 6.12 -18.64 -3.51
N ASP A 41 6.67 -19.29 -2.49
CA ASP A 41 6.61 -20.75 -2.32
C ASP A 41 5.16 -21.26 -2.25
N ASP A 42 4.26 -20.52 -1.57
CA ASP A 42 2.82 -20.86 -1.52
C ASP A 42 2.15 -20.69 -2.89
N LEU A 43 2.45 -19.59 -3.59
CA LEU A 43 1.91 -19.33 -4.92
C LEU A 43 2.43 -20.35 -5.97
N GLU A 44 3.70 -20.75 -5.90
CA GLU A 44 4.26 -21.81 -6.76
C GLU A 44 3.57 -23.16 -6.54
N LYS A 45 3.28 -23.52 -5.29
CA LYS A 45 2.49 -24.74 -4.95
C LYS A 45 1.05 -24.67 -5.49
N ARG A 46 0.51 -23.48 -5.72
CA ARG A 46 -0.81 -23.26 -6.34
C ARG A 46 -0.76 -23.23 -7.87
N GLY A 47 0.44 -23.36 -8.45
CA GLY A 47 0.65 -23.46 -9.89
C GLY A 47 1.07 -22.16 -10.58
N HIS A 48 1.31 -21.09 -9.84
CA HIS A 48 1.84 -19.85 -10.40
C HIS A 48 3.31 -19.99 -10.78
N GLN A 49 3.72 -19.30 -11.83
CA GLN A 49 5.10 -19.25 -12.30
C GLN A 49 5.63 -17.83 -12.24
N PHE A 50 6.88 -17.68 -11.82
CA PHE A 50 7.55 -16.40 -11.69
C PHE A 50 8.65 -16.25 -12.74
N ARG A 51 8.81 -15.04 -13.25
CA ARG A 51 9.84 -14.67 -14.24
C ARG A 51 11.02 -13.93 -13.61
N THR A 52 10.80 -13.33 -12.46
CA THR A 52 11.78 -12.50 -11.74
C THR A 52 11.98 -13.02 -10.32
N HIS A 53 12.93 -12.46 -9.61
CA HIS A 53 13.12 -12.68 -8.18
C HIS A 53 12.61 -11.51 -7.32
N SER A 54 11.86 -10.59 -7.94
CA SER A 54 11.35 -9.39 -7.30
C SER A 54 10.13 -9.69 -6.42
N ASP A 55 10.06 -9.05 -5.27
CA ASP A 55 8.87 -8.98 -4.42
C ASP A 55 7.68 -8.28 -5.11
N THR A 56 7.96 -7.39 -6.06
CA THR A 56 6.94 -6.74 -6.89
C THR A 56 6.10 -7.77 -7.68
N GLU A 57 6.74 -8.80 -8.25
CA GLU A 57 6.02 -9.87 -8.96
C GLU A 57 5.19 -10.72 -7.99
N VAL A 58 5.68 -10.92 -6.76
CA VAL A 58 4.92 -11.64 -5.73
C VAL A 58 3.65 -10.88 -5.35
N ILE A 59 3.70 -9.55 -5.22
CA ILE A 59 2.51 -8.71 -4.95
C ILE A 59 1.49 -8.87 -6.08
N LEU A 60 1.93 -8.78 -7.33
CA LEU A 60 1.06 -8.89 -8.50
C LEU A 60 0.40 -10.28 -8.57
N THR A 61 1.19 -11.34 -8.40
CA THR A 61 0.71 -12.72 -8.42
C THR A 61 -0.22 -13.02 -7.23
N ALA A 62 0.07 -12.47 -6.05
CA ALA A 62 -0.79 -12.56 -4.88
C ALA A 62 -2.17 -11.91 -5.11
N TYR A 63 -2.19 -10.78 -5.80
CA TYR A 63 -3.46 -10.15 -6.18
C TYR A 63 -4.24 -10.98 -7.21
N GLN A 64 -3.56 -11.62 -8.14
CA GLN A 64 -4.20 -12.55 -9.09
C GLN A 64 -4.88 -13.74 -8.38
N GLU A 65 -4.23 -14.28 -7.34
CA GLU A 65 -4.73 -15.46 -6.60
C GLU A 65 -5.81 -15.08 -5.59
N TRP A 66 -5.62 -14.00 -4.81
CA TRP A 66 -6.45 -13.69 -3.64
C TRP A 66 -7.24 -12.37 -3.77
N GLY A 67 -7.10 -11.66 -4.88
CA GLY A 67 -7.73 -10.35 -5.05
C GLY A 67 -7.30 -9.36 -3.97
N ALA A 68 -8.24 -8.53 -3.53
CA ALA A 68 -8.00 -7.51 -2.51
C ALA A 68 -7.63 -8.09 -1.12
N ALA A 69 -7.89 -9.38 -0.85
CA ALA A 69 -7.50 -10.04 0.39
C ALA A 69 -6.01 -10.37 0.46
N CYS A 70 -5.24 -10.21 -0.62
CA CYS A 70 -3.80 -10.47 -0.64
C CYS A 70 -3.04 -9.69 0.45
N VAL A 71 -3.46 -8.45 0.75
CA VAL A 71 -2.81 -7.59 1.77
C VAL A 71 -2.84 -8.16 3.18
N GLU A 72 -3.79 -9.03 3.49
CA GLU A 72 -3.93 -9.68 4.80
C GLU A 72 -2.82 -10.72 5.05
N ARG A 73 -2.11 -11.12 3.98
CA ARG A 73 -0.99 -12.07 4.01
C ARG A 73 0.37 -11.39 3.98
N PHE A 74 0.40 -10.09 3.71
CA PHE A 74 1.63 -9.35 3.52
C PHE A 74 2.28 -8.95 4.85
N ARG A 75 3.58 -9.12 4.94
CA ARG A 75 4.41 -8.62 6.04
C ARG A 75 5.53 -7.77 5.44
N GLY A 76 5.53 -6.48 5.76
CA GLY A 76 6.50 -5.55 5.17
C GLY A 76 6.06 -4.10 5.29
N MET A 77 6.81 -3.23 4.66
CA MET A 77 6.50 -1.82 4.47
C MET A 77 6.12 -1.59 3.01
N PHE A 78 4.91 -1.10 2.74
CA PHE A 78 4.45 -0.98 1.37
C PHE A 78 3.39 0.10 1.14
N ALA A 79 3.46 0.66 -0.04
CA ALA A 79 2.37 1.36 -0.70
C ALA A 79 2.38 0.94 -2.17
N PHE A 80 1.27 0.44 -2.68
CA PHE A 80 1.20 -0.01 -4.06
C PHE A 80 -0.15 0.31 -4.70
N ALA A 81 -0.15 0.28 -6.03
CA ALA A 81 -1.36 0.33 -6.82
C ALA A 81 -1.31 -0.73 -7.92
N ILE A 82 -2.41 -1.48 -8.08
CA ILE A 82 -2.59 -2.47 -9.13
C ILE A 82 -3.75 -2.03 -10.01
N ALA A 83 -3.49 -1.90 -11.32
CA ALA A 83 -4.54 -1.72 -12.32
C ALA A 83 -4.99 -3.08 -12.85
N ASP A 84 -6.29 -3.36 -12.81
CA ASP A 84 -6.94 -4.46 -13.55
C ASP A 84 -7.61 -3.86 -14.79
N TYR A 85 -6.98 -4.05 -15.92
CA TYR A 85 -7.47 -3.50 -17.19
C TYR A 85 -8.75 -4.19 -17.69
N ALA A 86 -8.96 -5.46 -17.35
CA ALA A 86 -10.15 -6.21 -17.75
C ALA A 86 -11.40 -5.78 -16.97
N GLU A 87 -11.26 -5.62 -15.66
CA GLU A 87 -12.35 -5.19 -14.78
C GLU A 87 -12.46 -3.67 -14.67
N ARG A 88 -11.53 -2.90 -15.29
CA ARG A 88 -11.46 -1.44 -15.20
C ARG A 88 -11.41 -0.97 -13.74
N LYS A 89 -10.59 -1.64 -12.92
CA LYS A 89 -10.43 -1.35 -11.50
C LYS A 89 -9.00 -0.93 -11.17
N LEU A 90 -8.88 -0.10 -10.16
CA LEU A 90 -7.61 0.27 -9.56
C LEU A 90 -7.65 -0.10 -8.07
N PHE A 91 -6.70 -0.91 -7.64
CA PHE A 91 -6.56 -1.34 -6.25
C PHE A 91 -5.35 -0.68 -5.62
N LEU A 92 -5.55 0.07 -4.54
CA LEU A 92 -4.51 0.68 -3.73
C LEU A 92 -4.45 0.04 -2.35
N ALA A 93 -3.25 -0.12 -1.81
CA ALA A 93 -3.08 -0.54 -0.43
C ALA A 93 -1.85 0.10 0.22
N ARG A 94 -1.92 0.30 1.54
CA ARG A 94 -0.85 0.84 2.36
C ARG A 94 -0.60 -0.06 3.55
N ASP A 95 0.65 -0.21 3.95
CA ASP A 95 1.10 -1.11 5.01
C ASP A 95 0.43 -0.85 6.37
N HIS A 96 0.57 -1.82 7.27
CA HIS A 96 -0.11 -1.91 8.57
C HIS A 96 0.06 -0.67 9.45
N ILE A 97 1.24 -0.05 9.45
CA ILE A 97 1.56 1.11 10.30
C ILE A 97 1.86 2.38 9.50
N GLY A 98 1.71 2.33 8.15
CA GLY A 98 1.84 3.48 7.26
C GLY A 98 3.26 3.98 7.08
N ILE A 99 4.25 3.08 7.04
CA ILE A 99 5.67 3.42 6.81
C ILE A 99 5.82 4.09 5.45
N LYS A 100 5.20 3.51 4.40
CA LYS A 100 5.26 4.09 3.06
C LYS A 100 4.13 5.08 2.83
N PRO A 101 4.42 6.25 2.24
CA PRO A 101 3.39 7.24 1.95
C PRO A 101 2.52 6.82 0.76
N LEU A 102 1.22 7.08 0.86
CA LEU A 102 0.28 6.95 -0.24
C LEU A 102 -0.79 8.04 -0.12
N LEU A 103 -0.79 8.94 -1.09
CA LEU A 103 -1.71 10.07 -1.20
C LEU A 103 -2.64 9.82 -2.38
N TYR A 104 -3.86 10.32 -2.28
CA TYR A 104 -4.80 10.31 -3.39
C TYR A 104 -5.65 11.57 -3.41
N SER A 105 -6.16 11.90 -4.59
CA SER A 105 -7.18 12.92 -4.80
C SER A 105 -8.30 12.31 -5.62
N ASN A 106 -9.54 12.55 -5.19
CA ASN A 106 -10.75 12.12 -5.87
C ASN A 106 -11.67 13.33 -6.04
N SER A 107 -11.93 13.70 -7.28
CA SER A 107 -12.77 14.83 -7.64
C SER A 107 -13.82 14.36 -8.65
N GLY A 108 -14.89 13.77 -8.15
CA GLY A 108 -15.97 13.25 -8.98
C GLY A 108 -15.48 12.19 -9.98
N LYS A 109 -15.33 12.56 -11.25
CA LYS A 109 -14.93 11.64 -12.32
C LYS A 109 -13.40 11.45 -12.47
N ARG A 110 -12.58 12.05 -11.59
CA ARG A 110 -11.14 12.01 -11.70
C ARG A 110 -10.55 11.47 -10.41
N PHE A 111 -9.69 10.48 -10.55
CA PHE A 111 -8.93 9.90 -9.46
C PHE A 111 -7.43 9.95 -9.79
N SER A 112 -6.61 10.26 -8.81
CA SER A 112 -5.15 10.21 -8.91
C SER A 112 -4.53 9.80 -7.59
N PHE A 113 -3.36 9.21 -7.64
CA PHE A 113 -2.58 8.84 -6.46
C PHE A 113 -1.09 9.07 -6.70
N ALA A 114 -0.35 9.26 -5.61
CA ALA A 114 1.10 9.37 -5.62
C ALA A 114 1.69 9.13 -4.23
N SER A 115 3.00 8.92 -4.17
CA SER A 115 3.75 8.92 -2.91
C SER A 115 3.99 10.33 -2.35
N GLU A 116 3.97 11.36 -3.20
CA GLU A 116 4.31 12.74 -2.85
C GLU A 116 3.27 13.76 -3.34
N PHE A 117 3.06 14.81 -2.55
CA PHE A 117 2.17 15.92 -2.92
C PHE A 117 2.53 16.57 -4.24
N GLN A 118 3.83 16.80 -4.45
CA GLN A 118 4.29 17.51 -5.64
C GLN A 118 3.84 16.80 -6.90
N ALA A 119 3.87 15.46 -6.91
CA ALA A 119 3.39 14.68 -8.04
C ALA A 119 1.88 14.90 -8.31
N LEU A 120 1.04 14.93 -7.27
CA LEU A 120 -0.38 15.23 -7.41
C LEU A 120 -0.63 16.66 -7.89
N LEU A 121 0.13 17.63 -7.38
CA LEU A 121 -0.02 19.04 -7.73
C LEU A 121 0.44 19.37 -9.16
N THR A 122 1.11 18.46 -9.88
CA THR A 122 1.37 18.61 -11.31
C THR A 122 0.11 18.48 -12.16
N LEU A 123 -0.93 17.86 -11.61
CA LEU A 123 -2.22 17.71 -12.29
C LEU A 123 -3.04 19.00 -12.15
N PRO A 124 -3.40 19.67 -13.26
CA PRO A 124 -4.07 20.97 -13.22
C PRO A 124 -5.32 20.95 -12.34
N TRP A 125 -6.16 19.93 -12.46
CA TRP A 125 -7.39 19.81 -11.70
C TRP A 125 -7.19 19.65 -10.19
N VAL A 126 -6.09 18.99 -9.76
CA VAL A 126 -5.74 18.89 -8.34
C VAL A 126 -5.21 20.24 -7.82
N ALA A 127 -4.39 20.91 -8.62
CA ALA A 127 -3.79 22.20 -8.26
C ALA A 127 -4.81 23.33 -8.22
N GLU A 128 -5.82 23.33 -9.09
CA GLU A 128 -6.88 24.33 -9.16
C GLU A 128 -7.89 24.17 -8.01
N GLU A 129 -8.22 22.95 -7.63
CA GLU A 129 -9.18 22.65 -6.57
C GLU A 129 -8.55 22.63 -5.16
N LYS A 130 -7.23 22.84 -5.05
CA LYS A 130 -6.56 22.82 -3.74
C LYS A 130 -7.07 23.94 -2.84
N GLY A 131 -7.59 23.54 -1.69
CA GLY A 131 -7.91 24.44 -0.58
C GLY A 131 -7.02 24.11 0.62
N LEU A 132 -6.80 25.08 1.50
CA LEU A 132 -6.11 24.82 2.75
C LEU A 132 -7.03 24.06 3.71
N ASN A 133 -6.57 22.97 4.27
CA ASN A 133 -7.29 22.24 5.31
C ASN A 133 -6.99 22.88 6.68
N GLN A 134 -7.93 23.67 7.18
CA GLN A 134 -7.75 24.42 8.43
C GLN A 134 -7.59 23.50 9.65
N GLU A 135 -8.29 22.36 9.70
CA GLU A 135 -8.15 21.39 10.79
C GLU A 135 -6.76 20.76 10.78
N ALA A 136 -6.28 20.35 9.61
CA ALA A 136 -4.93 19.82 9.47
C ALA A 136 -3.86 20.86 9.84
N LEU A 137 -4.08 22.13 9.50
CA LEU A 137 -3.20 23.22 9.92
C LEU A 137 -3.18 23.39 11.44
N ALA A 138 -4.34 23.36 12.10
CA ALA A 138 -4.43 23.43 13.56
C ALA A 138 -3.71 22.23 14.24
N LEU A 139 -3.86 21.02 13.69
CA LEU A 139 -3.14 19.84 14.17
C LEU A 139 -1.63 19.98 13.98
N TYR A 140 -1.20 20.50 12.84
CA TYR A 140 0.22 20.76 12.59
C TYR A 140 0.81 21.75 13.59
N LEU A 141 0.12 22.86 13.87
CA LEU A 141 0.57 23.85 14.85
C LEU A 141 0.63 23.28 16.27
N ARG A 142 -0.23 22.32 16.59
CA ARG A 142 -0.27 21.68 17.92
C ARG A 142 0.78 20.58 18.09
N PHE A 143 1.00 19.74 17.08
CA PHE A 143 1.79 18.52 17.19
C PHE A 143 3.12 18.57 16.42
N GLY A 144 3.32 19.55 15.54
CA GLY A 144 4.46 19.61 14.63
C GLY A 144 4.36 18.70 13.41
N TYR A 145 3.27 17.95 13.28
CA TYR A 145 2.95 17.12 12.12
C TYR A 145 1.44 16.99 11.94
N ILE A 146 1.00 16.54 10.78
CA ILE A 146 -0.41 16.26 10.51
C ILE A 146 -0.67 14.77 10.68
N PRO A 147 -1.41 14.35 11.74
CA PRO A 147 -1.71 12.95 12.02
C PRO A 147 -2.74 12.39 11.03
N ASP A 148 -2.89 11.06 11.07
CA ASP A 148 -3.93 10.26 10.40
C ASP A 148 -4.01 10.43 8.88
N SER A 149 -5.21 10.30 8.34
CA SER A 149 -5.52 10.43 6.91
C SER A 149 -5.63 11.87 6.44
N SER A 150 -5.53 12.84 7.34
CA SER A 150 -5.60 14.28 7.01
C SER A 150 -4.38 14.75 6.22
N CYS A 151 -4.60 15.76 5.41
CA CYS A 151 -3.56 16.38 4.59
C CYS A 151 -3.70 17.90 4.67
N GLY A 152 -2.62 18.64 4.40
CA GLY A 152 -2.63 20.12 4.40
C GLY A 152 -3.54 20.73 3.32
N PHE A 153 -3.90 19.95 2.31
CA PHE A 153 -4.86 20.35 1.27
C PHE A 153 -6.18 19.59 1.44
N SER A 154 -7.29 20.27 1.22
CA SER A 154 -8.64 19.72 1.43
C SER A 154 -9.05 18.66 0.40
N ASN A 155 -8.48 18.71 -0.79
CA ASN A 155 -8.75 17.78 -1.89
C ASN A 155 -7.71 16.65 -2.05
N ILE A 156 -6.74 16.57 -1.14
CA ILE A 156 -5.73 15.52 -1.11
C ILE A 156 -5.84 14.78 0.22
N HIS A 157 -5.86 13.48 0.17
CA HIS A 157 -6.00 12.59 1.31
C HIS A 157 -4.81 11.64 1.41
N LYS A 158 -4.42 11.27 2.61
CA LYS A 158 -3.52 10.13 2.83
C LYS A 158 -4.38 8.87 2.93
N LEU A 159 -4.02 7.81 2.25
CA LEU A 159 -4.60 6.51 2.59
C LEU A 159 -4.11 6.13 4.00
N ALA A 160 -5.04 5.88 4.91
CA ALA A 160 -4.69 5.57 6.30
C ALA A 160 -3.86 4.28 6.40
N PRO A 161 -3.03 4.11 7.46
CA PRO A 161 -2.35 2.84 7.74
C PRO A 161 -3.33 1.66 7.78
N ALA A 162 -2.90 0.49 7.29
CA ALA A 162 -3.73 -0.72 7.24
C ALA A 162 -5.03 -0.56 6.43
N HIS A 163 -5.05 0.34 5.43
CA HIS A 163 -6.20 0.53 4.56
C HIS A 163 -5.90 0.13 3.12
N ARG A 164 -6.94 -0.32 2.48
CA ARG A 164 -7.02 -0.57 1.04
C ARG A 164 -8.13 0.26 0.42
N LEU A 165 -8.03 0.49 -0.88
CA LEU A 165 -9.02 1.25 -1.65
C LEU A 165 -9.20 0.57 -3.00
N LEU A 166 -10.41 0.13 -3.29
CA LEU A 166 -10.78 -0.41 -4.59
C LEU A 166 -11.63 0.64 -5.32
N ILE A 167 -11.14 1.05 -6.47
CA ILE A 167 -11.74 2.10 -7.28
C ILE A 167 -12.25 1.48 -8.58
N ASP A 168 -13.52 1.67 -8.88
CA ASP A 168 -14.04 1.52 -10.22
C ASP A 168 -13.65 2.76 -11.03
N ILE A 169 -12.99 2.58 -12.18
CA ILE A 169 -12.50 3.70 -12.99
C ILE A 169 -13.68 4.48 -13.59
N ASP A 170 -14.82 3.84 -13.76
CA ASP A 170 -16.03 4.47 -14.33
C ASP A 170 -16.83 5.23 -13.25
N GLU A 171 -16.71 4.84 -11.97
CA GLU A 171 -17.40 5.47 -10.84
C GLU A 171 -16.43 5.74 -9.66
N PRO A 172 -15.35 6.51 -9.84
CA PRO A 172 -14.31 6.67 -8.82
C PRO A 172 -14.81 7.36 -7.54
N GLU A 173 -15.88 8.15 -7.60
CA GLU A 173 -16.48 8.81 -6.44
C GLU A 173 -17.08 7.82 -5.43
N ALA A 174 -17.44 6.62 -5.83
CA ALA A 174 -17.98 5.60 -4.94
C ALA A 174 -16.92 4.92 -4.08
N ALA A 175 -15.64 5.10 -4.40
CA ALA A 175 -14.55 4.43 -3.70
C ALA A 175 -14.38 4.95 -2.26
N THR A 176 -14.42 4.02 -1.31
CA THR A 176 -14.22 4.30 0.12
C THR A 176 -13.08 3.47 0.68
N PRO A 177 -12.15 4.07 1.46
CA PRO A 177 -11.10 3.32 2.12
C PRO A 177 -11.67 2.28 3.08
N GLU A 178 -11.14 1.06 3.00
CA GLU A 178 -11.49 -0.05 3.87
C GLU A 178 -10.28 -0.46 4.71
N ARG A 179 -10.46 -0.59 6.02
CA ARG A 179 -9.41 -1.10 6.90
C ARG A 179 -9.34 -2.63 6.79
N TYR A 180 -8.16 -3.15 6.42
CA TYR A 180 -7.94 -4.59 6.32
C TYR A 180 -7.25 -5.19 7.56
N TRP A 181 -6.67 -4.36 8.44
CA TRP A 181 -6.01 -4.81 9.66
C TRP A 181 -6.10 -3.75 10.77
N GLN A 182 -6.11 -4.19 12.00
CA GLN A 182 -5.97 -3.35 13.19
C GLN A 182 -5.13 -4.06 14.23
N MET A 183 -4.41 -3.28 15.03
CA MET A 183 -3.69 -3.81 16.18
C MET A 183 -4.70 -4.18 17.28
N GLU A 184 -4.66 -5.44 17.68
CA GLU A 184 -5.40 -5.93 18.84
C GLU A 184 -4.43 -6.08 20.00
N ILE A 185 -4.80 -5.51 21.16
CA ILE A 185 -4.04 -5.65 22.39
C ILE A 185 -4.81 -6.58 23.29
N ASP A 186 -4.36 -7.84 23.38
CA ASP A 186 -4.90 -8.85 24.29
C ASP A 186 -3.83 -9.23 25.31
N PRO A 187 -3.87 -8.63 26.53
CA PRO A 187 -2.84 -8.85 27.53
C PRO A 187 -2.92 -10.27 28.11
N ASP A 188 -2.01 -11.13 27.71
CA ASP A 188 -1.84 -12.46 28.33
C ASP A 188 -1.11 -12.33 29.67
N ARG A 189 -1.84 -12.52 30.76
CA ARG A 189 -1.33 -12.47 32.14
C ARG A 189 -0.95 -13.85 32.69
N THR A 190 -1.01 -14.90 31.88
CA THR A 190 -0.73 -16.28 32.31
C THR A 190 0.74 -16.63 32.18
N LYS A 191 1.48 -15.93 31.30
CA LYS A 191 2.90 -16.16 31.04
C LYS A 191 3.79 -15.58 32.12
N SER A 192 4.84 -16.32 32.49
CA SER A 192 5.92 -15.83 33.35
C SER A 192 6.77 -14.77 32.66
N ALA A 193 7.64 -14.11 33.41
CA ALA A 193 8.58 -13.14 32.86
C ALA A 193 9.58 -13.80 31.89
N GLU A 194 10.01 -15.03 32.19
CA GLU A 194 10.93 -15.81 31.36
C GLU A 194 10.28 -16.19 30.02
N GLU A 195 9.02 -16.67 30.05
CA GLU A 195 8.26 -17.01 28.83
C GLU A 195 8.02 -15.78 27.94
N TRP A 196 7.80 -14.60 28.55
CA TRP A 196 7.70 -13.35 27.81
C TRP A 196 9.02 -12.93 27.19
N GLN A 197 10.14 -13.11 27.92
CA GLN A 197 11.47 -12.80 27.40
C GLN A 197 11.79 -13.67 26.19
N GLU A 198 11.54 -14.96 26.25
CA GLU A 198 11.73 -15.90 25.12
C GLU A 198 10.85 -15.54 23.92
N ALA A 199 9.58 -15.20 24.15
CA ALA A 199 8.66 -14.80 23.08
C ALA A 199 9.09 -13.49 22.39
N ILE A 200 9.58 -12.50 23.17
CA ILE A 200 10.09 -11.23 22.62
C ILE A 200 11.37 -11.49 21.82
N GLU A 201 12.29 -12.30 22.36
CA GLU A 201 13.54 -12.65 21.65
C GLU A 201 13.25 -13.36 20.33
N GLN A 202 12.29 -14.30 20.31
CA GLN A 202 11.88 -14.98 19.09
C GLN A 202 11.25 -14.00 18.08
N ALA A 203 10.32 -13.16 18.53
CA ALA A 203 9.69 -12.16 17.66
C ALA A 203 10.69 -11.16 17.06
N LEU A 204 11.71 -10.78 17.82
CA LEU A 204 12.81 -9.94 17.32
C LEU A 204 13.64 -10.65 16.25
N LYS A 205 13.99 -11.94 16.46
CA LYS A 205 14.70 -12.75 15.47
C LYS A 205 13.90 -12.92 14.17
N ASP A 206 12.58 -13.11 14.29
CA ASP A 206 11.70 -13.28 13.13
C ASP A 206 11.48 -11.96 12.36
N SER A 207 11.85 -10.82 12.96
CA SER A 207 11.66 -9.48 12.38
C SER A 207 12.91 -8.94 11.68
N VAL A 208 14.05 -9.61 11.81
CA VAL A 208 15.35 -9.24 11.24
C VAL A 208 15.76 -10.25 10.17
#